data_3c415543bf611db11efeec48dec75aab
#
_entry.id   3c415543bf611db11efeec48dec75aab
#
_cell.length_a   1.000
_cell.length_b   1.000
_cell.length_c   1.000
_cell.angle_alpha   90.00
_cell.angle_beta   90.00
_cell.angle_gamma   90.00
#
_symmetry.space_group_name_H-M   'P 1'
#
loop_
_entity.id
_entity.type
_entity.pdbx_description
1 polymer ?
#
loop_
_entity_poly.entity_id
_entity_poly.type
_entity_poly.pdbx_seq_one_letter_code
_entity_poly.pdbx_strand_id
1 'polypeptide(L)'
;MRNFPVLLGVGSVLLIGLGLFGLGARNLWRAFSSYSWPTAPATVVASTTEVSTGGRGSGSRDTRSMIYMANIKFQYEVGGRTYSTDQIYIGQTAGSGDSSEAELRRFRYPPGAKVTVSYNPSDPSIASVHPGFQAEVLWLPGAGLAFLVPTLMMLVLFRSTAEGGSGMRVGLTIFCVIFMTVGSILLFVGGRALWNAWRSAEWPVTRGVIVFGHRDNSQQSDKVEEEDGGFTSSDSAHIIYRFAVNGRTYFSNRWLFGQLAGSDSEWAERIAEHYPLGREVTVRYRPDNPEVSTLELGIAKEAFWLPGAGAAFFLFGLAARLFAVPALGRTFRT
;
A
#
# COMPACT_ATOMS: atom_id res chain seq x y z
N MET A 1 -29.30 -26.85 -19.40
CA MET A 1 -28.02 -26.33 -19.98
C MET A 1 -27.85 -24.80 -19.91
N ARG A 2 -28.90 -24.03 -19.53
CA ARG A 2 -28.88 -22.54 -19.52
C ARG A 2 -27.99 -21.89 -18.45
N ASN A 3 -27.63 -22.61 -17.40
CA ASN A 3 -26.87 -22.06 -16.26
C ASN A 3 -25.37 -22.44 -16.27
N PHE A 4 -24.92 -23.22 -17.24
CA PHE A 4 -23.53 -23.69 -17.33
C PHE A 4 -22.49 -22.55 -17.44
N PRO A 5 -22.67 -21.51 -18.29
CA PRO A 5 -21.72 -20.41 -18.37
C PRO A 5 -21.63 -19.56 -17.08
N VAL A 6 -22.75 -19.43 -16.35
CA VAL A 6 -22.78 -18.71 -15.06
C VAL A 6 -22.03 -19.50 -13.98
N LEU A 7 -22.22 -20.80 -13.92
CA LEU A 7 -21.51 -21.68 -12.99
C LEU A 7 -19.99 -21.71 -13.28
N LEU A 8 -19.59 -21.70 -14.56
CA LEU A 8 -18.20 -21.60 -14.97
C LEU A 8 -17.58 -20.26 -14.56
N GLY A 9 -18.29 -19.15 -14.75
CA GLY A 9 -17.85 -17.82 -14.34
C GLY A 9 -17.68 -17.70 -12.83
N VAL A 10 -18.66 -18.13 -12.05
CA VAL A 10 -18.59 -18.16 -10.57
C VAL A 10 -17.46 -19.06 -10.10
N GLY A 11 -17.29 -20.24 -10.69
CA GLY A 11 -16.23 -21.17 -10.35
C GLY A 11 -14.83 -20.59 -10.60
N SER A 12 -14.61 -19.91 -11.73
CA SER A 12 -13.32 -19.28 -12.02
C SER A 12 -13.00 -18.13 -11.06
N VAL A 13 -13.96 -17.30 -10.69
CA VAL A 13 -13.76 -16.23 -9.71
C VAL A 13 -13.42 -16.80 -8.33
N LEU A 14 -14.07 -17.89 -7.91
CA LEU A 14 -13.75 -18.58 -6.66
C LEU A 14 -12.33 -19.17 -6.68
N LEU A 15 -11.91 -19.79 -7.78
CA LEU A 15 -10.57 -20.36 -7.91
C LEU A 15 -9.49 -19.28 -7.87
N ILE A 16 -9.70 -18.15 -8.54
CA ILE A 16 -8.79 -17.00 -8.49
C ILE A 16 -8.71 -16.46 -7.04
N GLY A 17 -9.86 -16.25 -6.42
CA GLY A 17 -9.93 -15.75 -5.04
C GLY A 17 -9.24 -16.67 -4.04
N LEU A 18 -9.45 -17.99 -4.15
CA LEU A 18 -8.79 -19.00 -3.31
C LEU A 18 -7.27 -19.05 -3.57
N GLY A 19 -6.84 -18.96 -4.82
CA GLY A 19 -5.42 -18.91 -5.18
C GLY A 19 -4.72 -17.70 -4.58
N LEU A 20 -5.28 -16.49 -4.76
CA LEU A 20 -4.75 -15.25 -4.20
C LEU A 20 -4.73 -15.29 -2.66
N PHE A 21 -5.82 -15.76 -2.05
CA PHE A 21 -5.90 -15.87 -0.60
C PHE A 21 -4.89 -16.87 -0.06
N GLY A 22 -4.75 -18.05 -0.67
CA GLY A 22 -3.79 -19.08 -0.26
C GLY A 22 -2.33 -18.60 -0.36
N LEU A 23 -1.98 -17.93 -1.47
CA LEU A 23 -0.66 -17.32 -1.64
C LEU A 23 -0.42 -16.22 -0.60
N GLY A 24 -1.42 -15.39 -0.36
CA GLY A 24 -1.36 -14.33 0.64
C GLY A 24 -1.22 -14.87 2.07
N ALA A 25 -1.99 -15.89 2.42
CA ALA A 25 -1.90 -16.55 3.72
C ALA A 25 -0.51 -17.19 3.95
N ARG A 26 0.08 -17.78 2.90
CA ARG A 26 1.46 -18.29 2.94
C ARG A 26 2.47 -17.19 3.22
N ASN A 27 2.35 -16.04 2.54
CA ASN A 27 3.25 -14.90 2.76
C ASN A 27 3.06 -14.32 4.17
N LEU A 28 1.83 -14.24 4.65
CA LEU A 28 1.50 -13.81 6.00
C LEU A 28 2.14 -14.74 7.05
N TRP A 29 2.02 -16.06 6.86
CA TRP A 29 2.68 -17.04 7.72
C TRP A 29 4.19 -16.87 7.74
N ARG A 30 4.82 -16.67 6.55
CA ARG A 30 6.26 -16.43 6.43
C ARG A 30 6.68 -15.15 7.15
N ALA A 31 5.88 -14.07 7.01
CA ALA A 31 6.13 -12.81 7.70
C ALA A 31 6.12 -12.98 9.22
N PHE A 32 5.13 -13.69 9.78
CA PHE A 32 5.11 -13.98 11.21
C PHE A 32 6.24 -14.91 11.64
N SER A 33 6.53 -15.95 10.86
CA SER A 33 7.63 -16.89 11.15
C SER A 33 8.99 -16.19 11.14
N SER A 34 9.15 -15.16 10.31
CA SER A 34 10.45 -14.47 10.14
C SER A 34 10.94 -13.74 11.39
N TYR A 35 10.08 -13.50 12.39
CA TYR A 35 10.52 -12.98 13.70
C TYR A 35 11.50 -13.91 14.42
N SER A 36 11.39 -15.22 14.20
CA SER A 36 12.24 -16.23 14.82
C SER A 36 13.36 -16.74 13.91
N TRP A 37 13.49 -16.19 12.69
CA TRP A 37 14.50 -16.64 11.75
C TRP A 37 15.92 -16.24 12.19
N PRO A 38 16.91 -17.10 11.94
CA PRO A 38 18.30 -16.75 12.13
C PRO A 38 18.71 -15.62 11.18
N THR A 39 19.76 -14.89 11.58
CA THR A 39 20.26 -13.75 10.82
C THR A 39 21.62 -14.03 10.21
N ALA A 40 21.92 -13.41 9.07
CA ALA A 40 23.21 -13.45 8.43
C ALA A 40 23.63 -12.03 7.97
N PRO A 41 24.93 -11.72 7.97
CA PRO A 41 25.42 -10.47 7.38
C PRO A 41 25.26 -10.55 5.86
N ALA A 42 24.78 -9.45 5.28
CA ALA A 42 24.57 -9.32 3.85
C ALA A 42 25.19 -8.03 3.32
N THR A 43 25.51 -8.01 2.04
CA THR A 43 26.01 -6.83 1.33
C THR A 43 25.08 -6.50 0.18
N VAL A 44 24.76 -5.23 -0.01
CA VAL A 44 24.01 -4.74 -1.16
C VAL A 44 24.90 -4.81 -2.40
N VAL A 45 24.59 -5.69 -3.34
CA VAL A 45 25.38 -5.87 -4.57
C VAL A 45 24.85 -5.08 -5.75
N ALA A 46 23.54 -4.77 -5.75
CA ALA A 46 22.92 -3.91 -6.74
C ALA A 46 21.82 -3.05 -6.09
N SER A 47 21.70 -1.81 -6.55
CA SER A 47 20.66 -0.88 -6.10
C SER A 47 20.38 0.09 -7.25
N THR A 48 19.36 -0.23 -8.06
CA THR A 48 18.95 0.55 -9.23
C THR A 48 17.46 0.79 -9.22
N THR A 49 17.02 1.85 -9.89
CA THR A 49 15.61 2.11 -10.13
C THR A 49 15.32 1.80 -11.59
N GLU A 50 14.34 0.96 -11.84
CA GLU A 50 13.86 0.61 -13.17
C GLU A 50 12.46 1.21 -13.36
N VAL A 51 12.21 1.73 -14.56
CA VAL A 51 10.89 2.26 -14.96
C VAL A 51 10.29 1.29 -15.96
N SER A 52 9.15 0.71 -15.62
CA SER A 52 8.38 -0.13 -16.52
C SER A 52 7.12 0.61 -16.93
N THR A 53 6.86 0.66 -18.24
CA THR A 53 5.60 1.18 -18.76
C THR A 53 4.60 0.04 -18.86
N GLY A 54 3.61 0.05 -17.95
CA GLY A 54 2.55 -0.95 -17.90
C GLY A 54 1.42 -0.64 -18.86
N GLY A 55 1.05 -1.65 -19.66
CA GLY A 55 -0.27 -1.78 -20.28
C GLY A 55 -0.48 -1.11 -21.63
N ARG A 56 -0.51 -1.93 -22.69
CA ARG A 56 -1.20 -1.66 -23.95
C ARG A 56 -2.71 -1.77 -23.70
N GLY A 57 -3.36 -0.68 -23.31
CA GLY A 57 -4.82 -0.60 -23.40
C GLY A 57 -5.21 -0.51 -24.87
N SER A 58 -5.95 -1.50 -25.39
CA SER A 58 -6.61 -1.47 -26.69
C SER A 58 -7.80 -0.50 -26.64
N GLY A 59 -7.52 0.78 -26.61
CA GLY A 59 -8.54 1.82 -26.61
C GLY A 59 -7.88 3.18 -26.73
N SER A 60 -8.44 4.02 -27.54
CA SER A 60 -8.06 5.31 -28.06
C SER A 60 -7.64 6.42 -27.06
N ARG A 61 -6.86 6.11 -26.01
CA ARG A 61 -6.13 7.09 -25.17
C ARG A 61 -4.95 6.38 -24.52
N ASP A 62 -3.76 6.79 -24.90
CA ASP A 62 -2.47 6.21 -24.49
C ASP A 62 -2.12 6.68 -23.05
N THR A 63 -2.87 6.25 -22.05
CA THR A 63 -2.54 6.47 -20.63
C THR A 63 -1.49 5.43 -20.23
N ARG A 64 -0.23 5.76 -20.43
CA ARG A 64 0.90 4.94 -19.96
C ARG A 64 1.05 5.16 -18.47
N SER A 65 0.68 4.19 -17.65
CA SER A 65 1.05 4.18 -16.24
C SER A 65 2.52 3.80 -16.11
N MET A 66 3.34 4.66 -15.55
CA MET A 66 4.72 4.34 -15.20
C MET A 66 4.73 3.61 -13.86
N ILE A 67 5.43 2.49 -13.81
CA ILE A 67 5.66 1.72 -12.59
C ILE A 67 7.15 1.80 -12.29
N TYR A 68 7.48 2.39 -11.15
CA TYR A 68 8.86 2.51 -10.67
C TYR A 68 9.19 1.33 -9.76
N MET A 69 10.28 0.64 -10.06
CA MET A 69 10.75 -0.52 -9.31
C MET A 69 12.15 -0.28 -8.78
N ALA A 70 12.32 -0.37 -7.46
CA ALA A 70 13.65 -0.43 -6.87
C ALA A 70 14.16 -1.86 -6.96
N ASN A 71 15.17 -2.09 -7.81
CA ASN A 71 15.85 -3.37 -7.95
C ASN A 71 17.08 -3.38 -7.02
N ILE A 72 16.87 -3.88 -5.80
CA ILE A 72 17.92 -3.95 -4.77
C ILE A 72 18.20 -5.42 -4.51
N LYS A 73 19.48 -5.84 -4.67
CA LYS A 73 19.91 -7.21 -4.40
C LYS A 73 20.84 -7.26 -3.20
N PHE A 74 20.47 -8.10 -2.25
CA PHE A 74 21.26 -8.40 -1.05
C PHE A 74 21.92 -9.77 -1.21
N GLN A 75 23.22 -9.85 -1.03
CA GLN A 75 23.99 -11.10 -1.09
C GLN A 75 24.46 -11.47 0.31
N TYR A 76 24.31 -12.72 0.69
CA TYR A 76 24.66 -13.26 2.01
C TYR A 76 25.11 -14.71 1.90
N GLU A 77 25.77 -15.20 2.94
CA GLU A 77 26.30 -16.57 2.99
C GLU A 77 25.69 -17.34 4.16
N VAL A 78 25.24 -18.56 3.89
CA VAL A 78 24.73 -19.51 4.89
C VAL A 78 25.32 -20.89 4.63
N GLY A 79 26.02 -21.46 5.62
CA GLY A 79 26.61 -22.79 5.51
C GLY A 79 27.60 -22.94 4.37
N GLY A 80 28.40 -21.90 4.06
CA GLY A 80 29.37 -21.90 2.97
C GLY A 80 28.78 -21.77 1.57
N ARG A 81 27.49 -21.49 1.45
CA ARG A 81 26.83 -21.23 0.18
C ARG A 81 26.34 -19.79 0.10
N THR A 82 26.51 -19.18 -1.05
CA THR A 82 26.07 -17.81 -1.31
C THR A 82 24.62 -17.82 -1.80
N TYR A 83 23.81 -16.96 -1.20
CA TYR A 83 22.40 -16.73 -1.55
C TYR A 83 22.20 -15.25 -1.88
N SER A 84 21.11 -14.96 -2.57
CA SER A 84 20.69 -13.57 -2.83
C SER A 84 19.19 -13.42 -2.65
N THR A 85 18.76 -12.26 -2.15
CA THR A 85 17.36 -11.87 -2.06
C THR A 85 17.20 -10.43 -2.51
N ASP A 86 16.02 -10.10 -3.03
CA ASP A 86 15.58 -8.74 -3.36
C ASP A 86 14.52 -8.24 -2.36
N GLN A 87 14.16 -9.07 -1.37
CA GLN A 87 13.11 -8.76 -0.41
C GLN A 87 13.63 -7.90 0.74
N ILE A 88 13.14 -6.67 0.82
CA ILE A 88 13.32 -5.82 2.00
C ILE A 88 12.43 -6.34 3.13
N TYR A 89 11.19 -6.72 2.83
CA TYR A 89 10.24 -7.38 3.74
C TYR A 89 9.44 -8.45 3.01
N ILE A 90 8.96 -9.45 3.75
CA ILE A 90 8.18 -10.54 3.17
C ILE A 90 6.88 -10.02 2.58
N GLY A 91 6.60 -10.37 1.32
CA GLY A 91 5.37 -9.97 0.63
C GLY A 91 5.38 -8.56 0.06
N GLN A 92 6.55 -7.92 -0.06
CA GLN A 92 6.66 -6.61 -0.72
C GLN A 92 6.12 -6.68 -2.17
N THR A 93 5.51 -5.59 -2.61
CA THR A 93 5.13 -5.40 -4.01
C THR A 93 6.34 -5.01 -4.85
N ALA A 94 6.40 -5.53 -6.07
CA ALA A 94 7.56 -5.34 -6.96
C ALA A 94 7.74 -3.89 -7.45
N GLY A 95 6.69 -3.07 -7.41
CA GLY A 95 6.74 -1.69 -7.92
C GLY A 95 5.76 -0.76 -7.25
N SER A 96 5.97 0.52 -7.44
CA SER A 96 5.10 1.62 -7.00
C SER A 96 4.81 2.54 -8.17
N GLY A 97 3.63 3.16 -8.20
CA GLY A 97 3.34 4.29 -9.09
C GLY A 97 4.04 5.59 -8.66
N ASP A 98 4.74 5.57 -7.52
CA ASP A 98 5.46 6.70 -6.96
C ASP A 98 6.98 6.49 -7.10
N SER A 99 7.62 7.34 -7.90
CA SER A 99 9.07 7.31 -8.12
C SER A 99 9.86 7.57 -6.83
N SER A 100 9.32 8.40 -5.92
CA SER A 100 9.98 8.75 -4.68
C SER A 100 10.15 7.55 -3.74
N GLU A 101 9.23 6.61 -3.74
CA GLU A 101 9.32 5.40 -2.93
C GLU A 101 10.43 4.47 -3.44
N ALA A 102 10.56 4.31 -4.76
CA ALA A 102 11.65 3.52 -5.36
C ALA A 102 13.02 4.16 -5.08
N GLU A 103 13.13 5.48 -5.26
CA GLU A 103 14.34 6.24 -4.97
C GLU A 103 14.68 6.24 -3.47
N LEU A 104 13.69 6.37 -2.58
CA LEU A 104 13.88 6.29 -1.13
C LEU A 104 14.49 4.94 -0.72
N ARG A 105 14.01 3.85 -1.30
CA ARG A 105 14.59 2.52 -1.08
C ARG A 105 16.05 2.45 -1.56
N ARG A 106 16.35 3.01 -2.73
CA ARG A 106 17.71 3.09 -3.28
C ARG A 106 18.66 3.89 -2.38
N PHE A 107 18.22 5.02 -1.84
CA PHE A 107 19.03 5.81 -0.89
C PHE A 107 19.27 5.09 0.43
N ARG A 108 18.31 4.31 0.91
CA ARG A 108 18.43 3.52 2.14
C ARG A 108 19.43 2.35 1.99
N TYR A 109 19.53 1.79 0.78
CA TYR A 109 20.35 0.62 0.49
C TYR A 109 21.33 0.88 -0.66
N PRO A 110 22.34 1.75 -0.48
CA PRO A 110 23.33 2.01 -1.54
C PRO A 110 24.21 0.76 -1.77
N PRO A 111 24.74 0.58 -2.99
CA PRO A 111 25.67 -0.52 -3.30
C PRO A 111 26.85 -0.54 -2.32
N GLY A 112 27.23 -1.73 -1.86
CA GLY A 112 28.30 -1.93 -0.87
C GLY A 112 27.86 -1.76 0.58
N ALA A 113 26.63 -1.29 0.86
CA ALA A 113 26.14 -1.20 2.23
C ALA A 113 26.03 -2.57 2.88
N LYS A 114 26.44 -2.65 4.14
CA LYS A 114 26.30 -3.86 4.95
C LYS A 114 25.00 -3.82 5.72
N VAL A 115 24.22 -4.88 5.60
CA VAL A 115 22.93 -5.04 6.28
C VAL A 115 22.86 -6.42 6.92
N THR A 116 21.88 -6.64 7.76
CA THR A 116 21.57 -7.96 8.31
C THR A 116 20.29 -8.47 7.65
N VAL A 117 20.29 -9.70 7.16
CA VAL A 117 19.08 -10.36 6.64
C VAL A 117 18.66 -11.48 7.58
N SER A 118 17.35 -11.67 7.72
CA SER A 118 16.76 -12.84 8.37
C SER A 118 16.35 -13.84 7.30
N TYR A 119 16.82 -15.09 7.41
CA TYR A 119 16.57 -16.12 6.41
C TYR A 119 15.80 -17.30 6.97
N ASN A 120 15.00 -17.95 6.13
CA ASN A 120 14.28 -19.16 6.51
C ASN A 120 15.29 -20.34 6.68
N PRO A 121 15.36 -20.96 7.88
CA PRO A 121 16.32 -22.05 8.10
C PRO A 121 16.05 -23.30 7.24
N SER A 122 14.81 -23.53 6.82
CA SER A 122 14.43 -24.64 5.94
C SER A 122 14.73 -24.38 4.45
N ASP A 123 14.76 -23.10 4.06
CA ASP A 123 15.05 -22.66 2.68
C ASP A 123 15.76 -21.30 2.71
N PRO A 124 17.10 -21.29 2.80
CA PRO A 124 17.86 -20.08 2.90
C PRO A 124 17.73 -19.10 1.71
N SER A 125 17.13 -19.52 0.59
CA SER A 125 16.83 -18.61 -0.53
C SER A 125 15.71 -17.60 -0.19
N ILE A 126 14.93 -17.87 0.85
CA ILE A 126 13.86 -16.99 1.35
C ILE A 126 14.40 -16.18 2.51
N ALA A 127 14.68 -14.91 2.29
CA ALA A 127 15.20 -14.00 3.30
C ALA A 127 14.66 -12.60 3.12
N SER A 128 14.70 -11.79 4.18
CA SER A 128 14.31 -10.37 4.14
C SER A 128 15.18 -9.54 5.09
N VAL A 129 15.36 -8.27 4.76
CA VAL A 129 16.12 -7.32 5.59
C VAL A 129 15.33 -6.96 6.85
N HIS A 130 14.04 -6.73 6.72
CA HIS A 130 13.14 -6.46 7.85
C HIS A 130 12.22 -7.66 8.08
N PRO A 131 12.51 -8.49 9.09
CA PRO A 131 11.64 -9.59 9.46
C PRO A 131 10.36 -9.06 10.10
N GLY A 132 9.31 -9.87 10.05
CA GLY A 132 8.06 -9.60 10.71
C GLY A 132 6.96 -9.08 9.80
N PHE A 133 5.85 -8.71 10.44
CA PHE A 133 4.65 -8.25 9.77
C PHE A 133 4.80 -6.81 9.27
N GLN A 134 4.54 -6.62 7.98
CA GLN A 134 4.36 -5.33 7.34
C GLN A 134 2.96 -5.27 6.72
N ALA A 135 2.36 -4.07 6.67
CA ALA A 135 0.98 -3.95 6.18
C ALA A 135 0.80 -4.41 4.72
N GLU A 136 1.86 -4.30 3.93
CA GLU A 136 1.89 -4.70 2.53
C GLU A 136 1.67 -6.21 2.33
N VAL A 137 1.98 -7.04 3.33
CA VAL A 137 1.73 -8.49 3.23
C VAL A 137 0.23 -8.81 3.15
N LEU A 138 -0.63 -7.87 3.60
CA LEU A 138 -2.08 -8.02 3.54
C LEU A 138 -2.68 -7.77 2.14
N TRP A 139 -1.93 -7.20 1.22
CA TRP A 139 -2.42 -6.89 -0.12
C TRP A 139 -2.97 -8.15 -0.83
N LEU A 140 -2.19 -9.21 -0.86
CA LEU A 140 -2.54 -10.43 -1.59
C LEU A 140 -3.72 -11.19 -0.95
N PRO A 141 -3.74 -11.47 0.37
CA PRO A 141 -4.90 -12.09 1.00
C PRO A 141 -6.13 -11.18 0.98
N GLY A 142 -5.95 -9.86 1.07
CA GLY A 142 -7.03 -8.88 0.92
C GLY A 142 -7.66 -8.90 -0.47
N ALA A 143 -6.83 -8.95 -1.52
CA ALA A 143 -7.31 -9.13 -2.89
C ALA A 143 -8.09 -10.45 -3.04
N GLY A 144 -7.57 -11.55 -2.48
CA GLY A 144 -8.28 -12.83 -2.48
C GLY A 144 -9.65 -12.75 -1.82
N LEU A 145 -9.74 -12.12 -0.66
CA LEU A 145 -11.01 -11.89 0.05
C LEU A 145 -11.98 -11.00 -0.74
N ALA A 146 -11.47 -10.00 -1.47
CA ALA A 146 -12.29 -9.13 -2.31
C ALA A 146 -13.01 -9.90 -3.44
N PHE A 147 -12.46 -11.01 -3.91
CA PHE A 147 -13.13 -11.92 -4.84
C PHE A 147 -14.01 -12.96 -4.14
N LEU A 148 -13.54 -13.55 -3.04
CA LEU A 148 -14.24 -14.63 -2.36
C LEU A 148 -15.52 -14.15 -1.69
N VAL A 149 -15.46 -13.03 -0.98
CA VAL A 149 -16.56 -12.57 -0.15
C VAL A 149 -17.82 -12.23 -0.97
N PRO A 150 -17.76 -11.39 -2.03
CA PRO A 150 -18.95 -11.11 -2.85
C PRO A 150 -19.48 -12.36 -3.56
N THR A 151 -18.58 -13.24 -4.00
CA THR A 151 -18.98 -14.46 -4.72
C THR A 151 -19.70 -15.44 -3.81
N LEU A 152 -19.18 -15.67 -2.59
CA LEU A 152 -19.83 -16.51 -1.59
C LEU A 152 -21.16 -15.88 -1.13
N MET A 153 -21.21 -14.57 -0.95
CA MET A 153 -22.45 -13.86 -0.62
C MET A 153 -23.48 -14.02 -1.73
N MET A 154 -23.08 -13.88 -2.99
CA MET A 154 -23.96 -14.10 -4.15
C MET A 154 -24.51 -15.53 -4.16
N LEU A 155 -23.69 -16.54 -3.88
CA LEU A 155 -24.13 -17.94 -3.82
C LEU A 155 -25.12 -18.19 -2.66
N VAL A 156 -24.87 -17.61 -1.49
CA VAL A 156 -25.79 -17.69 -0.33
C VAL A 156 -27.11 -17.02 -0.66
N LEU A 157 -27.11 -15.84 -1.25
CA LEU A 157 -28.32 -15.13 -1.67
C LEU A 157 -29.10 -15.93 -2.72
N PHE A 158 -28.41 -16.51 -3.69
CA PHE A 158 -29.06 -17.32 -4.74
C PHE A 158 -29.73 -18.57 -4.17
N ARG A 159 -29.10 -19.21 -3.19
CA ARG A 159 -29.66 -20.39 -2.50
C ARG A 159 -30.86 -20.01 -1.61
N SER A 160 -30.80 -18.86 -0.96
CA SER A 160 -31.83 -18.41 -0.01
C SER A 160 -33.13 -17.93 -0.67
N THR A 161 -33.06 -17.46 -1.91
CA THR A 161 -34.27 -17.15 -2.68
C THR A 161 -35.06 -18.42 -3.03
N ALA A 162 -34.40 -19.59 -3.03
CA ALA A 162 -35.04 -20.88 -3.22
C ALA A 162 -35.65 -21.46 -1.93
N GLU A 163 -35.22 -21.05 -0.74
CA GLU A 163 -35.57 -21.67 0.56
C GLU A 163 -36.34 -20.76 1.52
N GLY A 164 -36.95 -19.65 1.03
CA GLY A 164 -37.89 -18.84 1.86
C GLY A 164 -37.25 -17.92 2.89
N GLY A 165 -36.46 -16.96 2.46
CA GLY A 165 -36.19 -15.70 3.20
C GLY A 165 -35.18 -15.72 4.35
N SER A 166 -34.83 -16.85 4.94
CA SER A 166 -33.86 -16.89 6.06
C SER A 166 -32.42 -16.59 5.63
N GLY A 167 -32.02 -17.03 4.47
CA GLY A 167 -30.69 -16.79 3.93
C GLY A 167 -30.44 -15.35 3.50
N MET A 168 -31.48 -14.58 3.12
CA MET A 168 -31.34 -13.17 2.83
C MET A 168 -30.91 -12.38 4.08
N ARG A 169 -31.41 -12.74 5.27
CA ARG A 169 -30.97 -12.15 6.53
C ARG A 169 -29.52 -12.48 6.85
N VAL A 170 -29.13 -13.74 6.65
CA VAL A 170 -27.75 -14.19 6.87
C VAL A 170 -26.81 -13.44 5.91
N GLY A 171 -27.14 -13.40 4.62
CA GLY A 171 -26.35 -12.67 3.62
C GLY A 171 -26.20 -11.19 3.94
N LEU A 172 -27.30 -10.52 4.30
CA LEU A 172 -27.26 -9.11 4.69
C LEU A 172 -26.48 -8.89 5.99
N THR A 173 -26.55 -9.81 6.96
CA THR A 173 -25.77 -9.72 8.19
C THR A 173 -24.28 -9.84 7.90
N ILE A 174 -23.87 -10.80 7.06
CA ILE A 174 -22.46 -10.95 6.64
C ILE A 174 -21.99 -9.68 5.93
N PHE A 175 -22.78 -9.14 5.00
CA PHE A 175 -22.49 -7.89 4.32
C PHE A 175 -22.26 -6.73 5.30
N CYS A 176 -23.16 -6.55 6.28
CA CYS A 176 -23.02 -5.53 7.32
C CYS A 176 -21.72 -5.69 8.12
N VAL A 177 -21.38 -6.92 8.53
CA VAL A 177 -20.15 -7.21 9.28
C VAL A 177 -18.91 -6.85 8.46
N ILE A 178 -18.90 -7.18 7.17
CA ILE A 178 -17.78 -6.85 6.28
C ILE A 178 -17.61 -5.33 6.18
N PHE A 179 -18.70 -4.59 5.90
CA PHE A 179 -18.65 -3.13 5.80
C PHE A 179 -18.17 -2.48 7.10
N MET A 180 -18.67 -2.94 8.24
CA MET A 180 -18.22 -2.46 9.55
C MET A 180 -16.75 -2.78 9.80
N THR A 181 -16.28 -3.97 9.43
CA THR A 181 -14.87 -4.38 9.60
C THR A 181 -13.94 -3.54 8.71
N VAL A 182 -14.27 -3.42 7.42
CA VAL A 182 -13.50 -2.58 6.49
C VAL A 182 -13.50 -1.13 6.96
N GLY A 183 -14.67 -0.60 7.34
CA GLY A 183 -14.80 0.76 7.88
C GLY A 183 -13.95 0.97 9.12
N SER A 184 -13.91 0.01 10.05
CA SER A 184 -13.08 0.08 11.26
C SER A 184 -11.59 0.09 10.95
N ILE A 185 -11.15 -0.74 9.98
CA ILE A 185 -9.73 -0.77 9.54
C ILE A 185 -9.34 0.58 8.93
N LEU A 186 -10.16 1.13 8.03
CA LEU A 186 -9.90 2.42 7.40
C LEU A 186 -9.88 3.56 8.43
N LEU A 187 -10.80 3.55 9.40
CA LEU A 187 -10.83 4.50 10.52
C LEU A 187 -9.56 4.40 11.36
N PHE A 188 -9.11 3.18 11.68
CA PHE A 188 -7.90 2.97 12.46
C PHE A 188 -6.65 3.46 11.73
N VAL A 189 -6.49 3.08 10.45
CA VAL A 189 -5.33 3.48 9.63
C VAL A 189 -5.31 4.99 9.41
N GLY A 190 -6.44 5.58 9.01
CA GLY A 190 -6.56 7.01 8.81
C GLY A 190 -6.43 7.80 10.11
N GLY A 191 -7.06 7.35 11.18
CA GLY A 191 -6.96 7.95 12.51
C GLY A 191 -5.54 7.94 13.06
N ARG A 192 -4.77 6.86 12.83
CA ARG A 192 -3.35 6.80 13.19
C ARG A 192 -2.51 7.83 12.43
N ALA A 193 -2.80 8.06 11.15
CA ALA A 193 -2.12 9.09 10.37
C ALA A 193 -2.40 10.50 10.92
N LEU A 194 -3.66 10.80 11.22
CA LEU A 194 -4.08 12.07 11.85
C LEU A 194 -3.45 12.25 13.24
N TRP A 195 -3.41 11.20 14.05
CA TRP A 195 -2.78 11.21 15.37
C TRP A 195 -1.28 11.52 15.28
N ASN A 196 -0.56 10.88 14.35
CA ASN A 196 0.85 11.16 14.13
C ASN A 196 1.07 12.61 13.68
N ALA A 197 0.22 13.13 12.79
CA ALA A 197 0.27 14.52 12.34
C ALA A 197 0.08 15.50 13.51
N TRP A 198 -0.91 15.25 14.37
CA TRP A 198 -1.16 16.08 15.54
C TRP A 198 0.02 16.04 16.54
N ARG A 199 0.51 14.84 16.84
CA ARG A 199 1.65 14.68 17.75
C ARG A 199 2.98 15.19 17.19
N SER A 200 3.11 15.32 15.88
CA SER A 200 4.35 15.80 15.26
C SER A 200 4.75 17.22 15.69
N ALA A 201 3.80 18.00 16.21
CA ALA A 201 4.08 19.31 16.77
C ALA A 201 5.01 19.27 17.99
N GLU A 202 4.95 18.18 18.76
CA GLU A 202 5.75 17.97 19.98
C GLU A 202 7.05 17.18 19.71
N TRP A 203 7.25 16.73 18.46
CA TRP A 203 8.41 15.91 18.15
C TRP A 203 9.72 16.71 18.16
N PRO A 204 10.81 16.08 18.57
CA PRO A 204 12.12 16.70 18.49
C PRO A 204 12.48 17.04 17.05
N VAL A 205 13.33 18.04 16.90
CA VAL A 205 13.80 18.53 15.61
C VAL A 205 15.27 18.23 15.42
N THR A 206 15.65 18.01 14.16
CA THR A 206 17.04 17.89 13.73
C THR A 206 17.24 18.58 12.39
N ARG A 207 18.50 18.82 12.02
CA ARG A 207 18.82 19.32 10.67
C ARG A 207 18.84 18.19 9.67
N GLY A 208 18.31 18.43 8.50
CA GLY A 208 18.36 17.54 7.36
C GLY A 208 18.75 18.29 6.10
N VAL A 209 19.00 17.56 5.03
CA VAL A 209 19.36 18.12 3.72
C VAL A 209 18.55 17.40 2.65
N ILE A 210 18.02 18.14 1.69
CA ILE A 210 17.33 17.58 0.52
C ILE A 210 18.37 16.88 -0.36
N VAL A 211 18.21 15.57 -0.56
CA VAL A 211 19.15 14.74 -1.36
C VAL A 211 18.59 14.30 -2.70
N PHE A 212 17.29 14.49 -2.89
CA PHE A 212 16.60 14.24 -4.15
C PHE A 212 15.39 15.17 -4.26
N GLY A 213 15.26 15.81 -5.40
CA GLY A 213 14.10 16.60 -5.77
C GLY A 213 13.87 16.41 -7.26
N HIS A 214 12.75 15.82 -7.61
CA HIS A 214 12.37 15.58 -9.00
C HIS A 214 10.90 15.94 -9.21
N ARG A 215 10.61 16.53 -10.36
CA ARG A 215 9.26 16.74 -10.86
C ARG A 215 9.01 15.68 -11.93
N ASP A 216 8.14 14.75 -11.68
CA ASP A 216 7.62 13.87 -12.72
C ASP A 216 6.64 14.67 -13.59
N ASN A 217 7.12 15.16 -14.73
CA ASN A 217 6.25 15.60 -15.80
C ASN A 217 5.79 14.34 -16.55
N SER A 218 4.60 13.86 -16.29
CA SER A 218 3.97 12.82 -17.13
C SER A 218 3.60 13.33 -18.54
N GLN A 219 3.97 14.57 -18.85
CA GLN A 219 3.91 15.16 -20.19
C GLN A 219 5.28 15.14 -20.87
N GLN A 220 5.76 13.97 -21.24
CA GLN A 220 6.60 13.84 -22.43
C GLN A 220 5.81 13.08 -23.50
N SER A 221 4.69 13.66 -23.87
CA SER A 221 4.02 13.37 -25.13
C SER A 221 3.90 14.70 -25.87
N ASP A 222 4.44 14.71 -27.08
CA ASP A 222 4.45 15.83 -28.01
C ASP A 222 3.14 16.62 -27.98
N LYS A 223 3.30 17.96 -28.10
CA LYS A 223 2.23 18.93 -28.30
C LYS A 223 1.19 18.39 -29.29
N VAL A 224 0.08 17.93 -28.77
CA VAL A 224 -1.18 17.83 -29.51
C VAL A 224 -2.14 18.77 -28.81
N GLU A 225 -2.60 19.73 -29.58
CA GLU A 225 -3.47 20.84 -29.23
C GLU A 225 -4.66 20.41 -28.37
N GLU A 226 -4.94 21.23 -27.37
CA GLU A 226 -6.14 21.19 -26.55
C GLU A 226 -7.39 21.23 -27.43
N GLU A 227 -8.15 20.14 -27.43
CA GLU A 227 -9.60 20.20 -27.58
C GLU A 227 -10.25 19.10 -26.74
N ASP A 228 -10.91 19.57 -25.70
CA ASP A 228 -12.04 18.98 -24.98
C ASP A 228 -11.82 17.70 -24.15
N GLY A 229 -11.92 17.84 -22.84
CA GLY A 229 -12.28 16.76 -21.90
C GLY A 229 -11.15 16.24 -21.01
N GLY A 230 -10.72 17.07 -20.08
CA GLY A 230 -9.91 16.84 -18.92
C GLY A 230 -9.65 15.41 -18.44
N PHE A 231 -8.43 14.96 -18.62
CA PHE A 231 -7.77 14.08 -17.69
C PHE A 231 -6.50 14.78 -17.22
N THR A 232 -6.50 15.19 -15.96
CA THR A 232 -5.36 15.81 -15.31
C THR A 232 -4.22 14.81 -15.22
N SER A 233 -3.13 15.09 -15.93
CA SER A 233 -1.83 14.50 -15.63
C SER A 233 -1.50 14.87 -14.19
N SER A 234 -1.34 13.91 -13.30
CA SER A 234 -0.93 14.18 -11.93
C SER A 234 0.58 14.46 -11.93
N ASP A 235 0.95 15.73 -11.96
CA ASP A 235 2.31 16.16 -11.69
C ASP A 235 2.59 15.90 -10.20
N SER A 236 3.60 15.08 -9.92
CA SER A 236 3.99 14.76 -8.54
C SER A 236 5.34 15.38 -8.24
N ALA A 237 5.44 16.16 -7.17
CA ALA A 237 6.71 16.57 -6.63
C ALA A 237 7.25 15.50 -5.70
N HIS A 238 8.41 14.99 -6.02
CA HIS A 238 9.10 13.98 -5.25
C HIS A 238 10.32 14.58 -4.59
N ILE A 239 10.33 14.63 -3.27
CA ILE A 239 11.48 15.07 -2.50
C ILE A 239 11.92 13.96 -1.55
N ILE A 240 13.25 13.79 -1.40
CA ILE A 240 13.82 12.93 -0.37
C ILE A 240 14.82 13.76 0.41
N TYR A 241 14.73 13.70 1.72
CA TYR A 241 15.66 14.35 2.62
C TYR A 241 16.37 13.34 3.51
N ARG A 242 17.61 13.67 3.83
CA ARG A 242 18.49 12.92 4.72
C ARG A 242 18.68 13.68 6.01
N PHE A 243 18.66 13.00 7.13
CA PHE A 243 18.94 13.56 8.46
C PHE A 243 19.59 12.52 9.37
N ALA A 244 20.19 12.96 10.46
CA ALA A 244 20.86 12.08 11.41
C ALA A 244 20.22 12.19 12.80
N VAL A 245 20.06 11.04 13.45
CA VAL A 245 19.60 10.92 14.84
C VAL A 245 20.49 9.92 15.56
N ASN A 246 21.12 10.32 16.65
CA ASN A 246 22.01 9.46 17.46
C ASN A 246 23.11 8.77 16.63
N GLY A 247 23.71 9.49 15.67
CA GLY A 247 24.78 8.98 14.81
C GLY A 247 24.30 8.05 13.67
N ARG A 248 23.01 7.77 13.56
CA ARG A 248 22.43 6.99 12.45
C ARG A 248 21.78 7.91 11.43
N THR A 249 21.99 7.61 10.16
CA THR A 249 21.40 8.35 9.04
C THR A 249 20.05 7.74 8.66
N TYR A 250 19.06 8.62 8.45
CA TYR A 250 17.71 8.28 8.02
C TYR A 250 17.37 9.04 6.75
N PHE A 251 16.44 8.47 5.97
CA PHE A 251 15.90 9.07 4.76
C PHE A 251 14.39 9.03 4.80
N SER A 252 13.73 10.07 4.33
CA SER A 252 12.27 10.13 4.21
C SER A 252 11.86 11.00 3.02
N ASN A 253 10.70 10.74 2.48
CA ASN A 253 10.06 11.50 1.40
C ASN A 253 8.81 12.26 1.88
N ARG A 254 8.49 12.20 3.18
CA ARG A 254 7.29 12.82 3.74
C ARG A 254 7.57 14.27 4.14
N TRP A 255 7.03 15.21 3.41
CA TRP A 255 7.11 16.62 3.78
C TRP A 255 5.94 17.06 4.66
N LEU A 256 4.74 16.45 4.52
CA LEU A 256 3.55 16.71 5.32
C LEU A 256 2.78 15.40 5.55
N PHE A 257 2.08 15.27 6.69
CA PHE A 257 1.22 14.12 6.95
C PHE A 257 -0.05 14.17 6.09
N GLY A 258 -0.40 13.01 5.50
CA GLY A 258 -1.59 12.83 4.68
C GLY A 258 -1.46 13.33 3.24
N GLN A 259 -0.26 13.76 2.83
CA GLN A 259 -0.02 14.04 1.42
C GLN A 259 -0.29 12.76 0.59
N LEU A 260 -0.98 12.93 -0.52
CA LEU A 260 -1.09 11.92 -1.57
C LEU A 260 -0.14 12.30 -2.70
N ALA A 261 0.56 11.31 -3.27
CA ALA A 261 1.31 11.52 -4.49
C ALA A 261 0.33 11.88 -5.62
N GLY A 262 0.58 13.01 -6.29
CA GLY A 262 -0.16 13.41 -7.46
C GLY A 262 -1.48 14.13 -7.20
N SER A 263 -1.39 15.40 -6.88
CA SER A 263 -2.53 16.30 -7.00
C SER A 263 -2.05 17.65 -7.46
N ASP A 264 -2.41 18.22 -8.50
CA ASP A 264 -2.21 19.59 -8.93
C ASP A 264 -0.77 20.00 -9.32
N SER A 265 -0.58 20.37 -10.59
CA SER A 265 0.71 20.76 -11.17
C SER A 265 1.31 21.98 -10.49
N GLU A 266 0.49 23.00 -10.14
CA GLU A 266 0.94 24.21 -9.44
C GLU A 266 1.50 23.88 -8.04
N TRP A 267 0.92 22.91 -7.38
CA TRP A 267 1.38 22.48 -6.07
C TRP A 267 2.73 21.75 -6.17
N ALA A 268 2.89 20.85 -7.15
CA ALA A 268 4.13 20.12 -7.37
C ALA A 268 5.28 21.09 -7.70
N GLU A 269 5.02 22.13 -8.47
CA GLU A 269 5.98 23.20 -8.80
C GLU A 269 6.41 23.97 -7.56
N ARG A 270 5.45 24.42 -6.74
CA ARG A 270 5.76 25.14 -5.48
C ARG A 270 6.61 24.30 -4.51
N ILE A 271 6.36 22.99 -4.41
CA ILE A 271 7.15 22.12 -3.53
C ILE A 271 8.58 21.93 -4.08
N ALA A 272 8.72 21.70 -5.40
CA ALA A 272 10.03 21.56 -6.02
C ALA A 272 10.87 22.84 -5.88
N GLU A 273 10.26 24.01 -6.03
CA GLU A 273 10.90 25.30 -5.82
C GLU A 273 11.24 25.56 -4.35
N HIS A 274 10.35 25.16 -3.44
CA HIS A 274 10.56 25.35 -2.01
C HIS A 274 11.63 24.43 -1.42
N TYR A 275 11.83 23.23 -1.99
CA TYR A 275 12.79 22.24 -1.51
C TYR A 275 13.83 21.86 -2.58
N PRO A 276 14.67 22.79 -3.06
CA PRO A 276 15.70 22.46 -4.03
C PRO A 276 16.77 21.52 -3.45
N LEU A 277 17.42 20.79 -4.33
CA LEU A 277 18.52 19.89 -3.97
C LEU A 277 19.60 20.62 -3.16
N GLY A 278 20.07 20.01 -2.07
CA GLY A 278 21.09 20.58 -1.20
C GLY A 278 20.57 21.56 -0.15
N ARG A 279 19.29 21.94 -0.18
CA ARG A 279 18.71 22.83 0.83
C ARG A 279 18.72 22.19 2.20
N GLU A 280 19.20 22.93 3.21
CA GLU A 280 19.05 22.56 4.61
C GLU A 280 17.57 22.73 5.05
N VAL A 281 17.06 21.72 5.76
CA VAL A 281 15.67 21.69 6.25
C VAL A 281 15.61 21.28 7.71
N THR A 282 14.59 21.73 8.41
CA THR A 282 14.30 21.27 9.75
C THR A 282 13.40 20.03 9.67
N VAL A 283 13.87 18.92 10.23
CA VAL A 283 13.16 17.64 10.23
C VAL A 283 12.61 17.37 11.61
N ARG A 284 11.32 17.12 11.72
CA ARG A 284 10.66 16.61 12.92
C ARG A 284 10.57 15.09 12.82
N TYR A 285 10.98 14.37 13.84
CA TYR A 285 10.99 12.92 13.82
C TYR A 285 10.39 12.33 15.08
N ARG A 286 9.77 11.16 14.94
CA ARG A 286 9.21 10.42 16.07
C ARG A 286 10.34 9.77 16.87
N PRO A 287 10.47 10.03 18.20
CA PRO A 287 11.63 9.57 18.98
C PRO A 287 11.83 8.07 19.01
N ASP A 288 10.74 7.30 19.08
CA ASP A 288 10.75 5.83 19.10
C ASP A 288 10.94 5.20 17.73
N ASN A 289 10.68 5.95 16.65
CA ASN A 289 10.89 5.49 15.27
C ASN A 289 11.22 6.69 14.35
N PRO A 290 12.50 7.08 14.18
CA PRO A 290 12.90 8.22 13.37
C PRO A 290 12.57 8.10 11.87
N GLU A 291 12.27 6.92 11.35
CA GLU A 291 11.78 6.77 9.97
C GLU A 291 10.43 7.48 9.74
N VAL A 292 9.67 7.68 10.82
CA VAL A 292 8.45 8.49 10.79
C VAL A 292 8.83 9.93 11.09
N SER A 293 9.01 10.70 10.03
CA SER A 293 9.44 12.11 10.10
C SER A 293 8.64 12.97 9.13
N THR A 294 8.69 14.29 9.33
CA THR A 294 8.04 15.28 8.47
C THR A 294 8.84 16.59 8.46
N LEU A 295 8.73 17.36 7.39
CA LEU A 295 9.33 18.69 7.29
C LEU A 295 8.39 19.77 7.85
N GLU A 296 7.12 19.70 7.48
CA GLU A 296 6.12 20.68 7.86
C GLU A 296 5.16 20.16 8.92
N LEU A 297 4.64 21.09 9.70
CA LEU A 297 3.55 20.87 10.64
C LEU A 297 2.22 21.03 9.91
N GLY A 298 1.30 20.15 10.22
CA GLY A 298 -0.05 20.24 9.68
C GLY A 298 -0.54 18.89 9.15
N ILE A 299 -1.72 18.96 8.55
CA ILE A 299 -2.44 17.82 8.00
C ILE A 299 -2.92 18.24 6.62
N ALA A 300 -2.52 17.50 5.59
CA ALA A 300 -3.07 17.69 4.27
C ALA A 300 -4.57 17.37 4.26
N LYS A 301 -5.36 18.08 3.45
CA LYS A 301 -6.82 17.87 3.37
C LYS A 301 -7.16 16.42 2.98
N GLU A 302 -6.31 15.83 2.17
CA GLU A 302 -6.41 14.46 1.68
C GLU A 302 -6.28 13.43 2.80
N ALA A 303 -5.67 13.77 3.94
CA ALA A 303 -5.59 12.90 5.11
C ALA A 303 -6.95 12.49 5.67
N PHE A 304 -7.98 13.30 5.44
CA PHE A 304 -9.34 13.04 5.94
C PHE A 304 -10.13 12.08 5.06
N TRP A 305 -9.69 11.83 3.82
CA TRP A 305 -10.38 10.92 2.90
C TRP A 305 -10.49 9.49 3.47
N LEU A 306 -9.40 8.94 3.94
CA LEU A 306 -9.36 7.56 4.44
C LEU A 306 -10.24 7.34 5.68
N PRO A 307 -10.12 8.14 6.77
CA PRO A 307 -11.02 8.03 7.91
C PRO A 307 -12.46 8.43 7.59
N GLY A 308 -12.68 9.37 6.66
CA GLY A 308 -14.01 9.74 6.19
C GLY A 308 -14.70 8.59 5.46
N ALA A 309 -14.03 7.94 4.52
CA ALA A 309 -14.52 6.73 3.88
C ALA A 309 -14.75 5.62 4.90
N GLY A 310 -13.84 5.43 5.84
CA GLY A 310 -13.98 4.46 6.93
C GLY A 310 -15.23 4.69 7.77
N ALA A 311 -15.51 5.94 8.14
CA ALA A 311 -16.73 6.31 8.87
C ALA A 311 -17.99 6.03 8.03
N ALA A 312 -17.97 6.37 6.75
CA ALA A 312 -19.09 6.12 5.84
C ALA A 312 -19.39 4.61 5.71
N PHE A 313 -18.37 3.78 5.48
CA PHE A 313 -18.52 2.33 5.41
C PHE A 313 -19.04 1.74 6.72
N PHE A 314 -18.48 2.16 7.86
CA PHE A 314 -18.89 1.68 9.18
C PHE A 314 -20.35 2.04 9.48
N LEU A 315 -20.72 3.31 9.29
CA LEU A 315 -22.08 3.80 9.55
C LEU A 315 -23.10 3.18 8.61
N PHE A 316 -22.73 2.97 7.34
CA PHE A 316 -23.59 2.27 6.38
C PHE A 316 -23.85 0.82 6.81
N GLY A 317 -22.80 0.08 7.18
CA GLY A 317 -22.95 -1.30 7.68
C GLY A 317 -23.77 -1.37 8.96
N LEU A 318 -23.56 -0.43 9.89
CA LEU A 318 -24.32 -0.33 11.14
C LEU A 318 -25.81 0.00 10.87
N ALA A 319 -26.10 0.98 10.02
CA ALA A 319 -27.47 1.35 9.66
C ALA A 319 -28.19 0.18 8.96
N ALA A 320 -27.56 -0.48 8.00
CA ALA A 320 -28.11 -1.65 7.35
C ALA A 320 -28.39 -2.78 8.36
N ARG A 321 -27.51 -2.99 9.33
CA ARG A 321 -27.69 -3.98 10.40
C ARG A 321 -28.88 -3.65 11.33
N LEU A 322 -29.04 -2.37 11.68
CA LEU A 322 -30.09 -1.93 12.63
C LEU A 322 -31.46 -1.84 11.98
N PHE A 323 -31.57 -1.43 10.73
CA PHE A 323 -32.82 -1.12 10.06
C PHE A 323 -33.26 -2.19 9.04
N ALA A 324 -32.36 -2.62 8.15
CA ALA A 324 -32.72 -3.50 7.05
C ALA A 324 -32.85 -4.97 7.48
N VAL A 325 -31.96 -5.47 8.35
CA VAL A 325 -32.04 -6.87 8.83
C VAL A 325 -33.31 -7.16 9.63
N PRO A 326 -33.74 -6.30 10.59
CA PRO A 326 -35.01 -6.50 11.28
C PRO A 326 -36.26 -6.34 10.40
N ALA A 327 -36.23 -5.41 9.42
CA ALA A 327 -37.34 -5.19 8.50
C ALA A 327 -37.68 -6.45 7.68
N LEU A 328 -36.65 -7.13 7.16
CA LEU A 328 -36.78 -8.42 6.47
C LEU A 328 -37.43 -9.51 7.36
N GLY A 329 -37.27 -9.39 8.70
CA GLY A 329 -37.87 -10.30 9.66
C GLY A 329 -39.37 -10.16 9.82
N ARG A 330 -39.93 -9.01 9.51
CA ARG A 330 -41.35 -8.72 9.63
C ARG A 330 -42.14 -9.11 8.36
N THR A 331 -41.48 -8.94 7.18
CA THR A 331 -42.13 -9.24 5.88
C THR A 331 -42.30 -10.72 5.61
N PHE A 332 -41.56 -11.61 6.25
CA PHE A 332 -41.67 -13.07 6.08
C PHE A 332 -42.47 -13.78 7.21
N ARG A 333 -43.08 -13.02 8.14
CA ARG A 333 -43.95 -13.56 9.19
C ARG A 333 -45.46 -13.38 8.91
N THR A 334 -45.82 -12.68 7.83
CA THR A 334 -47.20 -12.55 7.32
C THR A 334 -47.38 -13.49 6.14
#